data_1036c2bb5209cf69245d38c10ef638eb
#
_entry.id   1036c2bb5209cf69245d38c10ef638eb
#
_cell.length_a   1.000
_cell.length_b   1.000
_cell.length_c   1.000
_cell.angle_alpha   90.00
_cell.angle_beta   90.00
_cell.angle_gamma   90.00
#
_symmetry.space_group_name_H-M   'P 1'
#
loop_
_entity.id
_entity.type
_entity.pdbx_description
1 polymer ?
#
loop_
_entity_poly.entity_id
_entity_poly.type
_entity_poly.pdbx_seq_one_letter_code
_entity_poly.pdbx_strand_id
1 'polypeptide(L)'
;KDLQGNGNYYNIGFPYINPKDKDNKVTNYELRNYGFKGMAAGGDKSNSLWIADFCPHPQMAKHIYFAESALDAMSFYQLNANKIKLEESVFCSVGGYISVNQIKNTLLRYPQAKVHTCFDNDLNGNLYDIKVSGIISNTEMTIKENKDDVLFKTKGREFTINKNDVSLES
;
A
#
# COMPACT_ATOMS: atom_id res chain seq x y z
N LYS A 1 1.11 -12.21 21.95
CA LYS A 1 0.12 -13.23 22.36
C LYS A 1 -0.31 -13.98 21.10
N ASP A 2 -0.29 -15.29 21.18
CA ASP A 2 -0.80 -16.20 20.20
C ASP A 2 -2.31 -15.97 20.02
N LEU A 3 -2.73 -15.72 18.80
CA LEU A 3 -4.14 -15.48 18.47
C LEU A 3 -5.00 -16.77 18.54
N GLN A 4 -4.37 -17.94 18.72
CA GLN A 4 -5.06 -19.22 18.77
C GLN A 4 -5.07 -19.84 20.18
N GLY A 5 -4.43 -19.22 21.17
CA GLY A 5 -4.46 -19.67 22.56
C GLY A 5 -3.73 -20.99 22.87
N ASN A 6 -3.04 -21.56 21.91
CA ASN A 6 -2.34 -22.84 22.06
C ASN A 6 -0.85 -22.73 21.75
N GLY A 7 -0.06 -22.38 22.77
CA GLY A 7 1.39 -22.55 22.71
C GLY A 7 2.16 -21.43 21.99
N ASN A 8 3.38 -21.67 21.65
CA ASN A 8 4.45 -20.73 21.39
C ASN A 8 4.47 -20.09 19.97
N TYR A 9 3.34 -19.84 19.35
CA TYR A 9 3.30 -19.14 18.05
C TYR A 9 3.16 -17.64 18.23
N TYR A 10 4.15 -16.89 17.77
CA TYR A 10 4.15 -15.43 17.81
C TYR A 10 3.80 -14.86 16.43
N ASN A 11 3.08 -13.75 16.42
CA ASN A 11 2.90 -12.95 15.20
C ASN A 11 4.03 -11.92 15.11
N ILE A 12 4.53 -11.71 13.91
CA ILE A 12 5.28 -10.50 13.58
C ILE A 12 4.26 -9.40 13.37
N GLY A 13 4.41 -8.28 14.07
CA GLY A 13 3.54 -7.12 13.95
C GLY A 13 4.23 -5.98 13.22
N PHE A 14 3.64 -5.51 12.13
CA PHE A 14 4.07 -4.31 11.42
C PHE A 14 3.17 -3.16 11.82
N PRO A 15 3.70 -2.12 12.51
CA PRO A 15 2.87 -1.02 13.02
C PRO A 15 2.39 -0.12 11.89
N TYR A 16 1.11 0.23 11.92
CA TYR A 16 0.48 1.16 11.01
C TYR A 16 0.26 2.50 11.71
N ILE A 17 0.62 3.57 11.02
CA ILE A 17 0.46 4.95 11.48
C ILE A 17 -0.36 5.75 10.47
N ASN A 18 -1.05 6.78 10.92
CA ASN A 18 -1.66 7.76 10.03
C ASN A 18 -0.58 8.77 9.61
N PRO A 19 -0.29 8.95 8.30
CA PRO A 19 0.74 9.88 7.83
C PRO A 19 0.51 11.34 8.23
N LYS A 20 -0.74 11.73 8.53
CA LYS A 20 -1.08 13.07 9.06
C LYS A 20 -0.70 13.27 10.52
N ASP A 21 -0.54 12.18 11.26
CA ASP A 21 -0.20 12.26 12.67
C ASP A 21 1.31 12.53 12.82
N LYS A 22 1.64 13.69 13.40
CA LYS A 22 3.03 14.09 13.61
C LYS A 22 3.74 13.26 14.68
N ASP A 23 2.97 12.70 15.61
CA ASP A 23 3.50 11.87 16.70
C ASP A 23 3.72 10.42 16.27
N ASN A 24 3.36 10.07 15.04
CA ASN A 24 3.45 8.70 14.50
C ASN A 24 2.78 7.64 15.38
N LYS A 25 1.66 7.98 16.00
CA LYS A 25 0.93 7.07 16.86
C LYS A 25 0.50 5.82 16.09
N VAL A 26 0.83 4.66 16.65
CA VAL A 26 0.39 3.38 16.07
C VAL A 26 -1.11 3.23 16.26
N THR A 27 -1.83 3.03 15.16
CA THR A 27 -3.29 2.93 15.11
C THR A 27 -3.78 1.55 14.70
N ASN A 28 -2.89 0.72 14.14
CA ASN A 28 -3.17 -0.66 13.75
C ASN A 28 -1.88 -1.47 13.62
N TYR A 29 -2.01 -2.78 13.40
CA TYR A 29 -0.90 -3.68 13.08
C TYR A 29 -1.30 -4.64 11.95
N GLU A 30 -0.44 -4.77 10.95
CA GLU A 30 -0.44 -5.93 10.08
C GLU A 30 0.25 -7.07 10.81
N LEU A 31 -0.39 -8.23 10.86
CA LEU A 31 0.08 -9.41 11.60
C LEU A 31 0.43 -10.54 10.65
N ARG A 32 1.58 -11.15 10.88
CA ARG A 32 2.08 -12.27 10.08
C ARG A 32 2.65 -13.37 10.96
N ASN A 33 2.33 -14.61 10.63
CA ASN A 33 3.06 -15.80 11.06
C ASN A 33 2.97 -16.89 10.00
N TYR A 34 3.45 -18.09 10.30
CA TYR A 34 3.51 -19.20 9.36
C TYR A 34 2.15 -19.56 8.71
N GLY A 35 1.03 -19.34 9.35
CA GLY A 35 -0.30 -19.69 8.81
C GLY A 35 -1.29 -18.53 8.82
N PHE A 36 -0.85 -17.33 9.16
CA PHE A 36 -1.75 -16.19 9.33
C PHE A 36 -1.24 -14.92 8.66
N LYS A 37 -2.11 -14.29 7.88
CA LYS A 37 -1.96 -12.97 7.28
C LYS A 37 -3.22 -12.16 7.59
N GLY A 38 -3.09 -11.03 8.28
CA GLY A 38 -4.26 -10.21 8.58
C GLY A 38 -3.93 -8.92 9.30
N MET A 39 -4.96 -8.17 9.64
CA MET A 39 -4.86 -6.94 10.42
C MET A 39 -5.36 -7.18 11.84
N ALA A 40 -4.81 -6.47 12.80
CA ALA A 40 -5.33 -6.48 14.16
C ALA A 40 -6.76 -5.91 14.18
N ALA A 41 -7.63 -6.50 15.02
CA ALA A 41 -9.01 -6.07 15.13
C ALA A 41 -9.11 -4.66 15.74
N GLY A 42 -10.09 -3.87 15.27
CA GLY A 42 -10.44 -2.55 15.84
C GLY A 42 -9.48 -1.41 15.49
N GLY A 43 -8.47 -1.64 14.67
CA GLY A 43 -7.54 -0.59 14.24
C GLY A 43 -8.03 0.21 13.04
N ASP A 44 -7.45 1.40 12.84
CA ASP A 44 -7.73 2.25 11.67
C ASP A 44 -6.93 1.78 10.45
N LYS A 45 -7.62 1.11 9.53
CA LYS A 45 -7.03 0.67 8.26
C LYS A 45 -7.23 1.71 7.14
N SER A 46 -8.26 2.54 7.25
CA SER A 46 -8.63 3.45 6.17
C SER A 46 -7.73 4.68 6.07
N ASN A 47 -7.15 5.12 7.18
CA ASN A 47 -6.29 6.30 7.23
C ASN A 47 -4.83 5.96 7.47
N SER A 48 -4.51 4.70 7.78
CA SER A 48 -3.20 4.29 8.25
C SER A 48 -2.58 3.25 7.33
N LEU A 49 -1.27 3.25 7.26
CA LEU A 49 -0.46 2.28 6.55
C LEU A 49 0.87 2.07 7.28
N TRP A 50 1.57 0.98 6.96
CA TRP A 50 2.93 0.81 7.44
C TRP A 50 3.86 1.74 6.65
N ILE A 51 4.75 2.42 7.37
CA ILE A 51 5.74 3.32 6.78
C ILE A 51 7.12 2.98 7.35
N ALA A 52 8.08 2.76 6.45
CA ALA A 52 9.50 2.78 6.76
C ALA A 52 10.12 4.02 6.08
N ASP A 53 10.36 5.05 6.89
CA ASP A 53 10.92 6.33 6.47
C ASP A 53 12.36 6.43 6.97
N PHE A 54 13.29 6.51 6.04
CA PHE A 54 14.72 6.65 6.32
C PHE A 54 15.25 8.06 6.01
N CYS A 55 14.37 8.95 5.58
CA CYS A 55 14.74 10.32 5.26
C CYS A 55 14.96 11.14 6.54
N PRO A 56 15.99 11.98 6.63
CA PRO A 56 16.20 12.88 7.78
C PRO A 56 15.01 13.82 8.04
N HIS A 57 14.33 14.22 6.97
CA HIS A 57 13.11 15.03 7.00
C HIS A 57 12.16 14.60 5.87
N PRO A 58 10.83 14.65 6.06
CA PRO A 58 9.86 14.28 5.02
C PRO A 58 10.02 15.02 3.69
N GLN A 59 10.48 16.28 3.73
CA GLN A 59 10.72 17.08 2.53
C GLN A 59 11.94 16.62 1.71
N MET A 60 12.80 15.78 2.29
CA MET A 60 13.97 15.22 1.61
C MET A 60 13.64 13.91 0.90
N ALA A 61 12.47 13.34 1.13
CA ALA A 61 12.01 12.17 0.42
C ALA A 61 11.85 12.47 -1.07
N LYS A 62 12.55 11.73 -1.91
CA LYS A 62 12.47 11.83 -3.38
C LYS A 62 11.62 10.70 -3.98
N HIS A 63 11.48 9.60 -3.25
CA HIS A 63 10.79 8.41 -3.74
C HIS A 63 9.91 7.82 -2.65
N ILE A 64 8.67 7.48 -3.02
CA ILE A 64 7.75 6.67 -2.21
C ILE A 64 7.47 5.40 -2.99
N TYR A 65 7.63 4.25 -2.33
CA TYR A 65 7.34 2.93 -2.88
C TYR A 65 6.15 2.32 -2.15
N PHE A 66 5.03 2.14 -2.86
CA PHE A 66 3.85 1.47 -2.32
C PHE A 66 3.86 -0.01 -2.70
N ALA A 67 3.73 -0.87 -1.70
CA ALA A 67 3.63 -2.32 -1.85
C ALA A 67 2.36 -2.86 -1.18
N GLU A 68 1.97 -4.10 -1.48
CA GLU A 68 0.80 -4.71 -0.90
C GLU A 68 0.97 -4.99 0.59
N SER A 69 2.12 -5.52 1.00
CA SER A 69 2.45 -5.80 2.38
C SER A 69 3.81 -5.22 2.79
N ALA A 70 4.06 -5.12 4.10
CA ALA A 70 5.36 -4.70 4.62
C ALA A 70 6.50 -5.65 4.19
N LEU A 71 6.21 -6.96 4.07
CA LEU A 71 7.19 -7.94 3.60
C LEU A 71 7.54 -7.72 2.13
N ASP A 72 6.56 -7.39 1.28
CA ASP A 72 6.79 -7.10 -0.14
C ASP A 72 7.65 -5.85 -0.31
N ALA A 73 7.37 -4.79 0.47
CA ALA A 73 8.18 -3.58 0.48
C ALA A 73 9.64 -3.84 0.88
N MET A 74 9.86 -4.67 1.91
CA MET A 74 11.21 -5.04 2.36
C MET A 74 11.91 -5.92 1.33
N SER A 75 11.22 -6.88 0.72
CA SER A 75 11.75 -7.74 -0.34
C SER A 75 12.12 -6.92 -1.58
N PHE A 76 11.26 -5.96 -1.96
CA PHE A 76 11.54 -5.05 -3.07
C PHE A 76 12.82 -4.24 -2.81
N TYR A 77 12.97 -3.68 -1.60
CA TYR A 77 14.19 -2.97 -1.25
C TYR A 77 15.41 -3.91 -1.29
N GLN A 78 15.33 -5.10 -0.72
CA GLN A 78 16.44 -6.06 -0.70
C GLN A 78 16.94 -6.40 -2.12
N LEU A 79 16.02 -6.60 -3.06
CA LEU A 79 16.34 -6.93 -4.45
C LEU A 79 16.90 -5.73 -5.24
N ASN A 80 16.62 -4.50 -4.81
CA ASN A 80 17.00 -3.26 -5.50
C ASN A 80 17.94 -2.37 -4.69
N ALA A 81 18.51 -2.86 -3.61
CA ALA A 81 19.31 -2.06 -2.67
C ALA A 81 20.49 -1.32 -3.32
N ASN A 82 21.06 -1.87 -4.39
CA ASN A 82 22.13 -1.25 -5.15
C ASN A 82 21.69 -0.05 -6.04
N LYS A 83 20.38 0.13 -6.23
CA LYS A 83 19.79 1.18 -7.07
C LYS A 83 19.03 2.22 -6.25
N ILE A 84 18.67 1.90 -5.02
CA ILE A 84 17.83 2.74 -4.15
C ILE A 84 18.69 3.41 -3.09
N LYS A 85 18.61 4.73 -3.03
CA LYS A 85 19.19 5.52 -1.96
C LYS A 85 18.21 5.55 -0.80
N LEU A 86 18.55 4.86 0.27
CA LEU A 86 17.66 4.66 1.40
C LEU A 86 17.28 5.99 2.08
N GLU A 87 18.24 6.89 2.21
CA GLU A 87 18.07 8.24 2.81
C GLU A 87 17.18 9.19 2.00
N GLU A 88 16.82 8.83 0.78
CA GLU A 88 15.91 9.58 -0.10
C GLU A 88 14.57 8.85 -0.32
N SER A 89 14.36 7.72 0.37
CA SER A 89 13.29 6.77 0.06
C SER A 89 12.38 6.47 1.24
N VAL A 90 11.10 6.33 0.95
CA VAL A 90 10.05 5.94 1.89
C VAL A 90 9.35 4.70 1.33
N PHE A 91 9.19 3.68 2.16
CA PHE A 91 8.48 2.45 1.80
C PHE A 91 7.16 2.38 2.57
N CYS A 92 6.10 2.06 1.86
CA CYS A 92 4.74 2.02 2.41
C CYS A 92 4.06 0.70 2.08
N SER A 93 3.32 0.13 3.04
CA SER A 93 2.43 -1.00 2.80
C SER A 93 0.98 -0.61 3.02
N VAL A 94 0.12 -0.92 2.03
CA VAL A 94 -1.32 -0.66 2.09
C VAL A 94 -2.10 -1.79 2.77
N GLY A 95 -1.47 -2.95 3.03
CA GLY A 95 -2.06 -4.10 3.73
C GLY A 95 -3.17 -4.80 2.95
N GLY A 96 -3.01 -4.94 1.64
CA GLY A 96 -3.99 -5.61 0.77
C GLY A 96 -5.31 -4.83 0.61
N TYR A 97 -5.32 -3.53 0.88
CA TYR A 97 -6.46 -2.65 0.65
C TYR A 97 -6.02 -1.21 0.48
N ILE A 98 -6.38 -0.59 -0.62
CA ILE A 98 -6.06 0.81 -0.90
C ILE A 98 -7.24 1.70 -0.57
N SER A 99 -7.04 2.67 0.32
CA SER A 99 -7.94 3.78 0.55
C SER A 99 -7.40 5.08 -0.02
N VAL A 100 -8.30 5.98 -0.38
CA VAL A 100 -7.94 7.33 -0.84
C VAL A 100 -7.13 8.09 0.22
N ASN A 101 -7.50 7.92 1.50
CA ASN A 101 -6.85 8.62 2.59
C ASN A 101 -5.43 8.13 2.85
N GLN A 102 -5.16 6.82 2.75
CA GLN A 102 -3.80 6.29 2.85
C GLN A 102 -2.88 6.99 1.86
N ILE A 103 -3.27 7.01 0.59
CA ILE A 103 -2.43 7.60 -0.48
C ILE A 103 -2.33 9.11 -0.32
N LYS A 104 -3.46 9.83 -0.22
CA LYS A 104 -3.46 11.31 -0.11
C LYS A 104 -2.71 11.80 1.12
N ASN A 105 -2.87 11.15 2.28
CA ASN A 105 -2.17 11.54 3.50
C ASN A 105 -0.66 11.32 3.40
N THR A 106 -0.24 10.24 2.72
CA THR A 106 1.18 9.98 2.44
C THR A 106 1.76 11.05 1.51
N LEU A 107 1.06 11.41 0.43
CA LEU A 107 1.49 12.47 -0.47
C LEU A 107 1.56 13.84 0.20
N LEU A 108 0.65 14.13 1.12
CA LEU A 108 0.70 15.37 1.92
C LEU A 108 1.92 15.41 2.86
N ARG A 109 2.34 14.26 3.39
CA ARG A 109 3.53 14.16 4.24
C ARG A 109 4.83 14.28 3.44
N TYR A 110 4.86 13.74 2.21
CA TYR A 110 6.03 13.70 1.34
C TYR A 110 5.74 14.38 -0.02
N PRO A 111 5.53 15.69 -0.04
CA PRO A 111 4.95 16.39 -1.21
C PRO A 111 5.86 16.47 -2.42
N GLN A 112 7.17 16.25 -2.25
CA GLN A 112 8.18 16.32 -3.30
C GLN A 112 8.51 14.95 -3.90
N ALA A 113 8.03 13.88 -3.28
CA ALA A 113 8.43 12.52 -3.63
C ALA A 113 7.68 12.01 -4.87
N LYS A 114 8.44 11.39 -5.77
CA LYS A 114 7.88 10.60 -6.89
C LYS A 114 7.32 9.30 -6.36
N VAL A 115 6.11 8.97 -6.80
CA VAL A 115 5.43 7.71 -6.44
C VAL A 115 5.87 6.59 -7.36
N HIS A 116 6.14 5.45 -6.76
CA HIS A 116 6.38 4.16 -7.40
C HIS A 116 5.44 3.13 -6.77
N THR A 117 4.86 2.29 -7.58
CA THR A 117 4.07 1.15 -7.14
C THR A 117 4.88 -0.13 -7.32
N CYS A 118 4.82 -1.01 -6.34
CA CYS A 118 5.54 -2.27 -6.28
C CYS A 118 4.57 -3.38 -5.88
N PHE A 119 3.39 -3.38 -6.52
CA PHE A 119 2.38 -4.41 -6.33
C PHE A 119 2.70 -5.66 -7.14
N ASP A 120 2.06 -6.76 -6.83
CA ASP A 120 2.25 -8.02 -7.54
C ASP A 120 1.83 -7.89 -9.01
N ASN A 121 2.52 -8.61 -9.90
CA ASN A 121 2.17 -8.62 -11.31
C ASN A 121 1.02 -9.61 -11.58
N ASP A 122 -0.12 -9.32 -10.97
CA ASP A 122 -1.38 -10.04 -11.14
C ASP A 122 -2.55 -9.05 -11.32
N LEU A 123 -3.77 -9.57 -11.47
CA LEU A 123 -4.96 -8.75 -11.65
C LEU A 123 -5.13 -7.74 -10.49
N ASN A 124 -4.93 -8.19 -9.23
CA ASN A 124 -5.13 -7.33 -8.07
C ASN A 124 -4.09 -6.21 -8.02
N GLY A 125 -2.83 -6.54 -8.26
CA GLY A 125 -1.75 -5.56 -8.34
C GLY A 125 -2.00 -4.51 -9.43
N ASN A 126 -2.39 -4.94 -10.63
CA ASN A 126 -2.75 -4.04 -11.73
C ASN A 126 -3.94 -3.13 -11.37
N LEU A 127 -4.96 -3.65 -10.67
CA LEU A 127 -6.07 -2.84 -10.19
C LEU A 127 -5.64 -1.85 -9.10
N TYR A 128 -4.66 -2.20 -8.27
CA TYR A 128 -4.08 -1.29 -7.29
C TYR A 128 -3.30 -0.16 -7.94
N ASP A 129 -2.52 -0.45 -8.99
CA ASP A 129 -1.82 0.56 -9.78
C ASP A 129 -2.80 1.58 -10.38
N ILE A 130 -3.88 1.08 -10.99
CA ILE A 130 -4.94 1.93 -11.55
C ILE A 130 -5.59 2.79 -10.45
N LYS A 131 -5.88 2.22 -9.27
CA LYS A 131 -6.44 2.97 -8.14
C LYS A 131 -5.49 4.07 -7.66
N VAL A 132 -4.22 3.76 -7.47
CA VAL A 132 -3.20 4.73 -7.04
C VAL A 132 -3.07 5.85 -8.07
N SER A 133 -2.97 5.52 -9.35
CA SER A 133 -2.92 6.49 -10.46
C SER A 133 -4.16 7.41 -10.46
N GLY A 134 -5.36 6.84 -10.28
CA GLY A 134 -6.60 7.60 -10.18
C GLY A 134 -6.59 8.58 -9.00
N ILE A 135 -6.10 8.13 -7.83
CA ILE A 135 -6.01 8.98 -6.63
C ILE A 135 -5.02 10.13 -6.83
N ILE A 136 -3.85 9.85 -7.41
CA ILE A 136 -2.81 10.85 -7.67
C ILE A 136 -3.30 11.90 -8.67
N SER A 137 -3.94 11.46 -9.75
CA SER A 137 -4.51 12.35 -10.78
C SER A 137 -5.80 13.03 -10.35
N ASN A 138 -6.25 12.81 -9.11
CA ASN A 138 -7.53 13.29 -8.58
C ASN A 138 -8.73 12.92 -9.49
N THR A 139 -8.65 11.75 -10.10
CA THR A 139 -9.72 11.20 -10.94
C THR A 139 -10.62 10.34 -10.07
N GLU A 140 -11.87 10.75 -9.96
CA GLU A 140 -12.87 9.93 -9.26
C GLU A 140 -13.15 8.67 -10.08
N MET A 141 -12.90 7.51 -9.49
CA MET A 141 -13.02 6.22 -10.16
C MET A 141 -13.66 5.19 -9.24
N THR A 142 -14.57 4.41 -9.78
CA THR A 142 -15.10 3.19 -9.16
C THR A 142 -14.66 1.99 -9.99
N ILE A 143 -14.14 0.97 -9.32
CA ILE A 143 -13.75 -0.30 -9.93
C ILE A 143 -14.61 -1.39 -9.28
N LYS A 144 -15.29 -2.17 -10.11
CA LYS A 144 -16.11 -3.30 -9.67
C LYS A 144 -15.70 -4.55 -10.45
N GLU A 145 -15.38 -5.60 -9.73
CA GLU A 145 -15.10 -6.89 -10.33
C GLU A 145 -16.39 -7.71 -10.46
N ASN A 146 -16.61 -8.26 -11.63
CA ASN A 146 -17.59 -9.28 -11.92
C ASN A 146 -16.87 -10.62 -12.10
N LYS A 147 -17.60 -11.69 -12.50
CA LYS A 147 -17.02 -13.01 -12.68
C LYS A 147 -15.85 -13.01 -13.69
N ASP A 148 -16.05 -12.46 -14.87
CA ASP A 148 -15.12 -12.52 -15.99
C ASP A 148 -14.53 -11.16 -16.37
N ASP A 149 -15.10 -10.07 -15.86
CA ASP A 149 -14.79 -8.71 -16.27
C ASP A 149 -14.55 -7.79 -15.08
N VAL A 150 -13.87 -6.68 -15.37
CA VAL A 150 -13.75 -5.53 -14.47
C VAL A 150 -14.46 -4.34 -15.07
N LEU A 151 -15.39 -3.77 -14.32
CA LEU A 151 -16.13 -2.56 -14.68
C LEU A 151 -15.42 -1.34 -14.07
N PHE A 152 -15.06 -0.41 -14.92
CA PHE A 152 -14.51 0.89 -14.56
C PHE A 152 -15.52 1.99 -14.81
N LYS A 153 -15.72 2.86 -13.83
CA LYS A 153 -16.59 4.04 -13.97
C LYS A 153 -15.84 5.28 -13.52
N THR A 154 -15.72 6.26 -14.41
CA THR A 154 -15.02 7.53 -14.13
C THR A 154 -15.65 8.67 -14.94
N LYS A 155 -15.85 9.84 -14.30
CA LYS A 155 -16.34 11.09 -14.93
C LYS A 155 -17.50 10.89 -15.93
N GLY A 156 -18.48 10.06 -15.57
CA GLY A 156 -19.65 9.77 -16.41
C GLY A 156 -19.39 8.80 -17.57
N ARG A 157 -18.21 8.24 -17.68
CA ARG A 157 -17.88 7.16 -18.61
C ARG A 157 -17.83 5.84 -17.85
N GLU A 158 -18.31 4.80 -18.52
CA GLU A 158 -18.29 3.43 -18.00
C GLU A 158 -17.74 2.52 -19.10
N PHE A 159 -16.83 1.64 -18.76
CA PHE A 159 -16.26 0.66 -19.68
C PHE A 159 -15.92 -0.62 -18.93
N THR A 160 -16.00 -1.72 -19.65
CA THR A 160 -15.73 -3.06 -19.12
C THR A 160 -14.55 -3.64 -19.86
N ILE A 161 -13.63 -4.27 -19.10
CA ILE A 161 -12.46 -4.95 -19.63
C ILE A 161 -12.49 -6.39 -19.14
N ASN A 162 -12.18 -7.36 -19.99
CA ASN A 162 -12.01 -8.74 -19.56
C ASN A 162 -10.83 -8.83 -18.56
N LYS A 163 -10.97 -9.65 -17.52
CA LYS A 163 -9.94 -9.79 -16.48
C LYS A 163 -8.57 -10.19 -17.04
N ASN A 164 -8.55 -10.99 -18.09
CA ASN A 164 -7.31 -11.42 -18.74
C ASN A 164 -6.59 -10.31 -19.52
N ASP A 165 -7.31 -9.22 -19.85
CA ASP A 165 -6.79 -8.09 -20.61
C ASP A 165 -6.39 -6.91 -19.70
N VAL A 166 -6.61 -7.05 -18.38
CA VAL A 166 -6.15 -6.06 -17.40
C VAL A 166 -4.67 -6.31 -17.14
N SER A 167 -3.84 -5.67 -17.92
CA SER A 167 -2.39 -5.63 -17.72
C SER A 167 -1.88 -4.21 -17.88
N LEU A 168 -0.84 -3.87 -17.13
CA LEU A 168 -0.06 -2.66 -17.37
C LEU A 168 1.19 -3.11 -18.12
N GLU A 169 1.31 -2.72 -19.38
CA GLU A 169 2.56 -2.89 -20.11
C GLU A 169 3.64 -2.06 -19.39
N SER A 170 4.71 -2.74 -19.00
CA SER A 170 5.88 -2.17 -18.30
C SER A 170 6.83 -1.46 -19.28
#